data_a4e5ef9c48dcb1dbf4cb2883cc71e8ca
#
_entry.id   a4e5ef9c48dcb1dbf4cb2883cc71e8ca
#
_cell.length_a   1.000
_cell.length_b   1.000
_cell.length_c   1.000
_cell.angle_alpha   90.00
_cell.angle_beta   90.00
_cell.angle_gamma   90.00
#
_symmetry.space_group_name_H-M   'P 1'
#
loop_
_entity.id
_entity.type
_entity.pdbx_description
1 polymer ?
#
loop_
_entity_poly.entity_id
_entity_poly.type
_entity_poly.pdbx_seq_one_letter_code
_entity_poly.pdbx_strand_id
1 'polypeptide(L)'
;SRNHRNFFNVEPIIKEIKSIPSVDEVRYQGNLINKIERNYKMIIDKLPYLSGIIVLIAVLIIYNTIKLSVYSRKEVIETLQLIGASNIFIKLPFIIEGIIIGTISAILVFPSLFVSVKAFNYLIDSFSSFNIKVNFDPFILVWMFLIVILISIIGSYRAASNFLK
;
A
#
# COMPACT_ATOMS: atom_id res chain seq x y z
N SER A 1 12.08 -21.59 15.44
CA SER A 1 12.67 -20.39 16.08
C SER A 1 13.87 -19.93 15.26
N ARG A 2 13.65 -19.00 14.33
CA ARG A 2 14.71 -18.31 13.60
C ARG A 2 15.09 -17.07 14.38
N ASN A 3 16.26 -17.11 14.98
CA ASN A 3 16.95 -16.02 15.65
C ASN A 3 17.10 -14.85 14.66
N HIS A 4 16.33 -13.78 14.82
CA HIS A 4 16.63 -12.49 14.21
C HIS A 4 17.92 -11.99 14.88
N ARG A 5 19.07 -12.25 14.24
CA ARG A 5 20.32 -11.59 14.61
C ARG A 5 20.12 -10.09 14.39
N ASN A 6 20.10 -9.36 15.49
CA ASN A 6 20.18 -7.90 15.49
C ASN A 6 21.50 -7.51 14.84
N PHE A 7 21.49 -7.18 13.55
CA PHE A 7 22.69 -6.77 12.79
C PHE A 7 23.30 -5.46 13.31
N PHE A 8 22.64 -4.80 14.25
CA PHE A 8 23.08 -3.52 14.82
C PHE A 8 23.56 -3.59 16.27
N ASN A 9 23.62 -4.76 16.88
CA ASN A 9 24.17 -4.87 18.23
C ASN A 9 25.70 -4.97 18.15
N VAL A 10 26.34 -3.82 17.94
CA VAL A 10 27.81 -3.70 17.86
C VAL A 10 28.46 -3.47 19.23
N GLU A 11 27.67 -3.32 20.31
CA GLU A 11 28.20 -3.14 21.66
C GLU A 11 29.19 -4.22 22.13
N PRO A 12 28.92 -5.54 21.93
CA PRO A 12 29.88 -6.55 22.31
C PRO A 12 31.18 -6.49 21.52
N ILE A 13 31.09 -6.16 20.23
CA ILE A 13 32.27 -6.03 19.33
C ILE A 13 33.12 -4.82 19.73
N ILE A 14 32.49 -3.71 20.11
CA ILE A 14 33.21 -2.52 20.57
C ILE A 14 33.94 -2.79 21.89
N LYS A 15 33.34 -3.58 22.80
CA LYS A 15 33.93 -3.95 24.06
C LYS A 15 35.16 -4.84 23.85
N GLU A 16 35.11 -5.72 22.85
CA GLU A 16 36.22 -6.60 22.49
C GLU A 16 37.37 -5.83 21.81
N ILE A 17 37.04 -4.87 20.92
CA ILE A 17 38.06 -4.00 20.29
C ILE A 17 38.74 -3.06 21.30
N LYS A 18 37.98 -2.55 22.29
CA LYS A 18 38.53 -1.70 23.37
C LYS A 18 39.49 -2.43 24.30
N SER A 19 39.45 -3.74 24.32
CA SER A 19 40.36 -4.55 25.15
C SER A 19 41.73 -4.80 24.49
N ILE A 20 41.94 -4.36 23.26
CA ILE A 20 43.21 -4.51 22.54
C ILE A 20 44.16 -3.39 22.94
N PRO A 21 45.35 -3.65 23.48
CA PRO A 21 46.27 -2.64 24.04
C PRO A 21 46.83 -1.60 23.08
N SER A 22 46.63 -1.78 21.78
CA SER A 22 47.13 -0.88 20.71
C SER A 22 46.05 0.06 20.12
N VAL A 23 44.82 0.11 20.71
CA VAL A 23 43.72 0.93 20.22
C VAL A 23 43.47 2.10 21.15
N ASP A 24 44.00 3.28 20.85
CA ASP A 24 43.92 4.47 21.70
C ASP A 24 42.51 5.12 21.69
N GLU A 25 41.76 5.07 20.60
CA GLU A 25 40.42 5.67 20.52
C GLU A 25 39.53 4.94 19.51
N VAL A 26 38.43 4.36 19.98
CA VAL A 26 37.35 3.86 19.10
C VAL A 26 36.30 4.96 19.00
N ARG A 27 36.34 5.76 17.93
CA ARG A 27 35.28 6.73 17.63
C ARG A 27 34.06 6.03 17.07
N TYR A 28 33.22 5.56 17.96
CA TYR A 28 31.93 4.99 17.60
C TYR A 28 30.86 6.07 17.58
N GLN A 29 30.30 6.34 16.39
CA GLN A 29 29.19 7.29 16.23
C GLN A 29 27.84 6.63 16.60
N GLY A 30 27.78 5.94 17.73
CA GLY A 30 26.58 5.26 18.22
C GLY A 30 25.34 6.15 18.30
N ASN A 31 25.56 7.44 18.60
CA ASN A 31 24.46 8.41 18.62
C ASN A 31 23.82 8.63 17.26
N LEU A 32 24.56 8.51 16.16
CA LEU A 32 24.02 8.64 14.81
C LEU A 32 23.24 7.39 14.41
N ILE A 33 23.82 6.21 14.69
CA ILE A 33 23.17 4.92 14.39
C ILE A 33 21.85 4.81 15.18
N ASN A 34 21.86 5.10 16.48
CA ASN A 34 20.67 5.10 17.32
C ASN A 34 19.62 6.13 16.86
N LYS A 35 20.05 7.30 16.36
CA LYS A 35 19.13 8.28 15.75
C LYS A 35 18.50 7.77 14.46
N ILE A 36 19.30 7.15 13.59
CA ILE A 36 18.83 6.57 12.32
C ILE A 36 17.84 5.44 12.62
N GLU A 37 18.18 4.52 13.51
CA GLU A 37 17.31 3.40 13.90
C GLU A 37 16.00 3.88 14.50
N ARG A 38 16.04 4.87 15.40
CA ARG A 38 14.83 5.45 15.99
C ARG A 38 13.96 6.15 14.97
N ASN A 39 14.55 6.91 14.05
CA ASN A 39 13.81 7.59 12.98
C ASN A 39 13.21 6.58 12.00
N TYR A 40 13.96 5.56 11.62
CA TYR A 40 13.49 4.47 10.78
C TYR A 40 12.31 3.74 11.41
N LYS A 41 12.41 3.37 12.69
CA LYS A 41 11.34 2.73 13.43
C LYS A 41 10.09 3.63 13.53
N MET A 42 10.26 4.92 13.81
CA MET A 42 9.15 5.88 13.82
C MET A 42 8.43 5.96 12.47
N ILE A 43 9.17 5.92 11.35
CA ILE A 43 8.59 5.94 10.00
C ILE A 43 7.80 4.66 9.76
N ILE A 44 8.38 3.50 10.02
CA ILE A 44 7.73 2.20 9.81
C ILE A 44 6.47 2.06 10.67
N ASP A 45 6.50 2.50 11.93
CA ASP A 45 5.36 2.42 12.82
C ASP A 45 4.20 3.35 12.36
N LYS A 46 4.50 4.42 11.63
CA LYS A 46 3.48 5.34 11.09
C LYS A 46 2.98 4.98 9.69
N LEU A 47 3.72 4.19 8.92
CA LEU A 47 3.34 3.77 7.58
C LEU A 47 1.95 3.09 7.51
N PRO A 48 1.57 2.18 8.44
CA PRO A 48 0.25 1.56 8.42
C PRO A 48 -0.89 2.56 8.58
N TYR A 49 -0.72 3.60 9.41
CA TYR A 49 -1.71 4.65 9.59
C TYR A 49 -1.87 5.48 8.32
N LEU A 50 -0.77 5.86 7.69
CA LEU A 50 -0.79 6.60 6.42
C LEU A 50 -1.45 5.78 5.32
N SER A 51 -1.10 4.50 5.20
CA SER A 51 -1.73 3.60 4.21
C SER A 51 -3.22 3.42 4.47
N GLY A 52 -3.64 3.33 5.73
CA GLY A 52 -5.05 3.27 6.11
C GLY A 52 -5.84 4.51 5.66
N ILE A 53 -5.26 5.70 5.81
CA ILE A 53 -5.88 6.96 5.35
C ILE A 53 -6.01 6.96 3.81
N ILE A 54 -4.98 6.53 3.09
CA ILE A 54 -5.01 6.45 1.62
C ILE A 54 -6.11 5.48 1.15
N VAL A 55 -6.21 4.31 1.77
CA VAL A 55 -7.28 3.34 1.47
C VAL A 55 -8.66 3.93 1.73
N LEU A 56 -8.85 4.64 2.84
CA LEU A 56 -10.11 5.30 3.16
C LEU A 56 -10.48 6.34 2.09
N ILE A 57 -9.53 7.17 1.68
CA ILE A 57 -9.75 8.16 0.60
C ILE A 57 -10.12 7.45 -0.71
N ALA A 58 -9.44 6.37 -1.06
CA ALA A 58 -9.76 5.59 -2.26
C ALA A 58 -11.19 5.04 -2.22
N VAL A 59 -11.61 4.46 -1.09
CA VAL A 59 -12.99 3.99 -0.90
C VAL A 59 -14.01 5.12 -1.04
N LEU A 60 -13.71 6.31 -0.48
CA LEU A 60 -14.59 7.47 -0.60
C LEU A 60 -14.71 7.96 -2.05
N ILE A 61 -13.63 7.96 -2.82
CA ILE A 61 -13.65 8.33 -4.24
C ILE A 61 -14.51 7.34 -5.02
N ILE A 62 -14.29 6.04 -4.85
CA ILE A 62 -15.08 5.00 -5.51
C ILE A 62 -16.57 5.15 -5.14
N TYR A 63 -16.85 5.32 -3.85
CA TYR A 63 -18.22 5.51 -3.37
C TYR A 63 -18.89 6.72 -4.04
N ASN A 64 -18.22 7.86 -4.10
CA ASN A 64 -18.77 9.07 -4.71
C ASN A 64 -18.98 8.91 -6.23
N THR A 65 -18.04 8.25 -6.92
CA THR A 65 -18.15 7.98 -8.37
C THR A 65 -19.36 7.09 -8.66
N ILE A 66 -19.51 5.98 -7.95
CA ILE A 66 -20.63 5.06 -8.11
C ILE A 66 -21.96 5.72 -7.69
N LYS A 67 -21.96 6.51 -6.61
CA LYS A 67 -23.13 7.27 -6.20
C LYS A 67 -23.62 8.20 -7.30
N LEU A 68 -22.70 8.89 -7.96
CA LEU A 68 -23.03 9.76 -9.10
C LEU A 68 -23.57 8.95 -10.29
N SER A 69 -22.97 7.80 -10.60
CA SER A 69 -23.43 6.88 -11.65
C SER A 69 -24.85 6.38 -11.39
N VAL A 70 -25.15 5.99 -10.13
CA VAL A 70 -26.48 5.58 -9.70
C VAL A 70 -27.49 6.74 -9.85
N TYR A 71 -27.09 7.95 -9.40
CA TYR A 71 -27.96 9.12 -9.44
C TYR A 71 -28.32 9.51 -10.88
N SER A 72 -27.36 9.45 -11.80
CA SER A 72 -27.58 9.76 -13.22
C SER A 72 -28.54 8.78 -13.92
N ARG A 73 -28.73 7.59 -13.36
CA ARG A 73 -29.64 6.54 -13.90
C ARG A 73 -30.88 6.33 -13.03
N LYS A 74 -31.25 7.32 -12.21
CA LYS A 74 -32.32 7.21 -11.23
C LYS A 74 -33.67 6.83 -11.86
N GLU A 75 -34.05 7.43 -12.99
CA GLU A 75 -35.32 7.15 -13.67
C GLU A 75 -35.42 5.70 -14.16
N VAL A 76 -34.31 5.15 -14.67
CA VAL A 76 -34.24 3.76 -15.11
C VAL A 76 -34.37 2.82 -13.89
N ILE A 77 -33.74 3.16 -12.78
CA ILE A 77 -33.81 2.38 -11.55
C ILE A 77 -35.25 2.36 -11.01
N GLU A 78 -35.92 3.52 -10.96
CA GLU A 78 -37.30 3.63 -10.51
C GLU A 78 -38.26 2.81 -11.41
N THR A 79 -38.07 2.86 -12.73
CA THR A 79 -38.85 2.04 -13.66
C THR A 79 -38.63 0.54 -13.41
N LEU A 80 -37.38 0.11 -13.21
CA LEU A 80 -37.05 -1.29 -12.89
C LEU A 80 -37.68 -1.74 -11.57
N GLN A 81 -37.73 -0.88 -10.57
CA GLN A 81 -38.41 -1.17 -9.30
C GLN A 81 -39.92 -1.33 -9.47
N LEU A 82 -40.53 -0.48 -10.30
CA LEU A 82 -41.96 -0.54 -10.56
C LEU A 82 -42.38 -1.84 -11.27
N ILE A 83 -41.56 -2.38 -12.15
CA ILE A 83 -41.83 -3.67 -12.81
C ILE A 83 -41.38 -4.89 -11.96
N GLY A 84 -40.93 -4.66 -10.69
CA GLY A 84 -40.60 -5.71 -9.75
C GLY A 84 -39.20 -6.34 -9.91
N ALA A 85 -38.25 -5.63 -10.53
CA ALA A 85 -36.87 -6.10 -10.63
C ALA A 85 -36.25 -6.31 -9.23
N SER A 86 -35.47 -7.37 -9.08
CA SER A 86 -34.80 -7.66 -7.80
C SER A 86 -33.71 -6.63 -7.51
N ASN A 87 -33.50 -6.34 -6.22
CA ASN A 87 -32.46 -5.40 -5.77
C ASN A 87 -31.05 -5.79 -6.24
N ILE A 88 -30.77 -7.09 -6.39
CA ILE A 88 -29.50 -7.59 -6.88
C ILE A 88 -29.32 -7.25 -8.36
N PHE A 89 -30.37 -7.44 -9.14
CA PHE A 89 -30.36 -7.11 -10.59
C PHE A 89 -30.07 -5.63 -10.83
N ILE A 90 -30.66 -4.74 -10.02
CA ILE A 90 -30.43 -3.29 -10.09
C ILE A 90 -29.00 -2.90 -9.67
N LYS A 91 -28.42 -3.58 -8.67
CA LYS A 91 -27.06 -3.28 -8.17
C LYS A 91 -25.95 -3.83 -9.04
N LEU A 92 -26.20 -4.92 -9.75
CA LEU A 92 -25.19 -5.67 -10.49
C LEU A 92 -24.39 -4.80 -11.49
N PRO A 93 -24.99 -3.93 -12.30
CA PRO A 93 -24.25 -3.06 -13.21
C PRO A 93 -23.22 -2.17 -12.49
N PHE A 94 -23.57 -1.62 -11.33
CA PHE A 94 -22.68 -0.75 -10.54
C PHE A 94 -21.53 -1.51 -9.90
N ILE A 95 -21.75 -2.76 -9.51
CA ILE A 95 -20.69 -3.63 -8.99
C ILE A 95 -19.71 -3.96 -10.11
N ILE A 96 -20.22 -4.29 -11.31
CA ILE A 96 -19.39 -4.56 -12.49
C ILE A 96 -18.59 -3.31 -12.86
N GLU A 97 -19.20 -2.13 -12.86
CA GLU A 97 -18.53 -0.84 -13.10
C GLU A 97 -17.35 -0.65 -12.12
N GLY A 98 -17.56 -0.93 -10.83
CA GLY A 98 -16.50 -0.87 -9.82
C GLY A 98 -15.38 -1.88 -10.06
N ILE A 99 -15.69 -3.10 -10.48
CA ILE A 99 -14.68 -4.11 -10.84
C ILE A 99 -13.85 -3.66 -12.04
N ILE A 100 -14.50 -3.11 -13.06
CA ILE A 100 -13.83 -2.58 -14.26
C ILE A 100 -12.88 -1.44 -13.87
N ILE A 101 -13.33 -0.47 -13.07
CA ILE A 101 -12.49 0.63 -12.57
C ILE A 101 -11.30 0.09 -11.79
N GLY A 102 -11.53 -0.84 -10.86
CA GLY A 102 -10.46 -1.46 -10.07
C GLY A 102 -9.44 -2.20 -10.93
N THR A 103 -9.90 -2.93 -11.94
CA THR A 103 -9.04 -3.69 -12.85
C THR A 103 -8.20 -2.75 -13.72
N ILE A 104 -8.80 -1.73 -14.32
CA ILE A 104 -8.07 -0.74 -15.13
C ILE A 104 -7.04 0.00 -14.27
N SER A 105 -7.42 0.39 -13.05
CA SER A 105 -6.49 1.05 -12.12
C SER A 105 -5.30 0.15 -11.79
N ALA A 106 -5.52 -1.13 -11.53
CA ALA A 106 -4.44 -2.08 -11.26
C ALA A 106 -3.50 -2.25 -12.47
N ILE A 107 -4.05 -2.36 -13.68
CA ILE A 107 -3.26 -2.47 -14.91
C ILE A 107 -2.36 -1.25 -15.13
N LEU A 108 -2.81 -0.05 -14.74
CA LEU A 108 -2.01 1.18 -14.86
C LEU A 108 -0.95 1.30 -13.76
N VAL A 109 -1.27 0.86 -12.55
CA VAL A 109 -0.37 0.97 -11.39
C VAL A 109 0.82 0.01 -11.49
N PHE A 110 0.64 -1.21 -11.98
CA PHE A 110 1.73 -2.19 -12.04
C PHE A 110 2.94 -1.74 -12.88
N PRO A 111 2.77 -1.28 -14.12
CA PRO A 111 3.90 -0.74 -14.89
C PRO A 111 4.57 0.46 -14.20
N SER A 112 3.76 1.35 -13.59
CA SER A 112 4.29 2.52 -12.91
C SER A 112 5.14 2.16 -11.68
N LEU A 113 4.73 1.16 -10.90
CA LEU A 113 5.53 0.61 -9.80
C LEU A 113 6.84 0.00 -10.30
N PHE A 114 6.79 -0.76 -11.37
CA PHE A 114 7.99 -1.39 -11.95
C PHE A 114 9.00 -0.34 -12.42
N VAL A 115 8.53 0.70 -13.11
CA VAL A 115 9.37 1.83 -13.53
C VAL A 115 9.93 2.57 -12.32
N SER A 116 9.11 2.83 -11.29
CA SER A 116 9.54 3.52 -10.07
C SER A 116 10.64 2.76 -9.32
N VAL A 117 10.52 1.44 -9.19
CA VAL A 117 11.55 0.62 -8.54
C VAL A 117 12.85 0.58 -9.35
N LYS A 118 12.76 0.48 -10.67
CA LYS A 118 13.96 0.56 -11.54
C LYS A 118 14.65 1.92 -11.45
N ALA A 119 13.86 3.01 -11.47
CA ALA A 119 14.40 4.36 -11.32
C ALA A 119 15.06 4.55 -9.94
N PHE A 120 14.43 4.04 -8.89
CA PHE A 120 14.97 4.10 -7.53
C PHE A 120 16.31 3.33 -7.41
N ASN A 121 16.36 2.09 -7.93
CA ASN A 121 17.61 1.32 -7.93
C ASN A 121 18.72 2.00 -8.74
N TYR A 122 18.38 2.59 -9.89
CA TYR A 122 19.34 3.35 -10.71
C TYR A 122 19.91 4.58 -9.96
N LEU A 123 19.04 5.31 -9.25
CA LEU A 123 19.48 6.45 -8.43
C LEU A 123 20.37 6.00 -7.27
N ILE A 124 20.05 4.93 -6.59
CA ILE A 124 20.88 4.40 -5.50
C ILE A 124 22.25 3.98 -6.03
N ASP A 125 22.30 3.23 -7.12
CA ASP A 125 23.57 2.79 -7.74
C ASP A 125 24.43 4.00 -8.18
N SER A 126 23.80 5.12 -8.58
CA SER A 126 24.52 6.34 -9.00
C SER A 126 25.05 7.17 -7.84
N PHE A 127 24.36 7.20 -6.69
CA PHE A 127 24.69 8.09 -5.57
C PHE A 127 25.33 7.37 -4.38
N SER A 128 25.28 6.06 -4.30
CA SER A 128 25.70 5.30 -3.13
C SER A 128 26.60 4.13 -3.50
N SER A 129 27.73 4.02 -2.79
CA SER A 129 28.58 2.81 -2.80
C SER A 129 27.93 1.62 -2.08
N PHE A 130 26.71 1.78 -1.58
CA PHE A 130 25.96 0.73 -0.91
C PHE A 130 25.12 -0.05 -1.92
N ASN A 131 25.37 -1.34 -2.04
CA ASN A 131 24.67 -2.25 -2.95
C ASN A 131 23.28 -2.63 -2.39
N ILE A 132 22.41 -1.64 -2.17
CA ILE A 132 21.05 -1.85 -1.70
C ILE A 132 20.13 -1.95 -2.92
N LYS A 133 19.68 -3.16 -3.24
CA LYS A 133 18.72 -3.39 -4.33
C LYS A 133 17.35 -3.71 -3.76
N VAL A 134 16.37 -2.92 -4.17
CA VAL A 134 14.94 -3.22 -3.89
C VAL A 134 14.46 -4.21 -4.95
N ASN A 135 14.17 -5.43 -4.52
CA ASN A 135 13.59 -6.45 -5.37
C ASN A 135 12.09 -6.54 -5.11
N PHE A 136 11.32 -6.59 -6.18
CA PHE A 136 9.88 -6.82 -6.10
C PHE A 136 9.60 -8.32 -6.18
N ASP A 137 8.91 -8.85 -5.18
CA ASP A 137 8.36 -10.18 -5.23
C ASP A 137 7.06 -10.15 -6.05
N PRO A 138 6.95 -10.90 -7.16
CA PRO A 138 5.72 -10.97 -7.97
C PRO A 138 4.49 -11.39 -7.17
N PHE A 139 4.67 -12.16 -6.11
CA PHE A 139 3.61 -12.60 -5.23
C PHE A 139 2.90 -11.43 -4.51
N ILE A 140 3.65 -10.39 -4.14
CA ILE A 140 3.11 -9.17 -3.54
C ILE A 140 2.17 -8.46 -4.52
N LEU A 141 2.51 -8.44 -5.82
CA LEU A 141 1.67 -7.81 -6.85
C LEU A 141 0.30 -8.50 -6.97
N VAL A 142 0.26 -9.83 -6.88
CA VAL A 142 -0.99 -10.59 -6.91
C VAL A 142 -1.88 -10.23 -5.71
N TRP A 143 -1.31 -10.16 -4.52
CA TRP A 143 -2.04 -9.74 -3.32
C TRP A 143 -2.56 -8.31 -3.42
N MET A 144 -1.75 -7.39 -3.92
CA MET A 144 -2.18 -6.00 -4.17
C MET A 144 -3.35 -5.94 -5.14
N PHE A 145 -3.30 -6.72 -6.23
CA PHE A 145 -4.39 -6.81 -7.21
C PHE A 145 -5.70 -7.29 -6.56
N LEU A 146 -5.65 -8.36 -5.78
CA LEU A 146 -6.81 -8.89 -5.07
C LEU A 146 -7.41 -7.87 -4.10
N ILE A 147 -6.56 -7.16 -3.35
CA ILE A 147 -6.99 -6.13 -2.40
C ILE A 147 -7.68 -4.98 -3.13
N VAL A 148 -7.15 -4.50 -4.25
CA VAL A 148 -7.76 -3.42 -5.04
C VAL A 148 -9.15 -3.83 -5.55
N ILE A 149 -9.30 -5.04 -6.07
CA ILE A 149 -10.59 -5.55 -6.52
C ILE A 149 -11.58 -5.66 -5.36
N LEU A 150 -11.16 -6.19 -4.21
CA LEU A 150 -12.02 -6.29 -3.02
C LEU A 150 -12.50 -4.91 -2.55
N ILE A 151 -11.60 -3.93 -2.48
CA ILE A 151 -11.96 -2.55 -2.10
C ILE A 151 -12.96 -1.97 -3.09
N SER A 152 -12.75 -2.18 -4.40
CA SER A 152 -13.65 -1.69 -5.44
C SER A 152 -15.05 -2.32 -5.35
N ILE A 153 -15.14 -3.62 -5.10
CA ILE A 153 -16.41 -4.33 -4.90
C ILE A 153 -17.15 -3.78 -3.67
N ILE A 154 -16.45 -3.64 -2.54
CA ILE A 154 -17.05 -3.15 -1.29
C ILE A 154 -17.55 -1.72 -1.47
N GLY A 155 -16.74 -0.84 -2.06
CA GLY A 155 -17.11 0.55 -2.33
C GLY A 155 -18.35 0.66 -3.23
N SER A 156 -18.37 -0.06 -4.34
CA SER A 156 -19.48 -0.08 -5.30
C SER A 156 -20.75 -0.67 -4.70
N TYR A 157 -20.64 -1.78 -3.98
CA TYR A 157 -21.79 -2.39 -3.31
C TYR A 157 -22.42 -1.46 -2.27
N ARG A 158 -21.60 -0.80 -1.45
CA ARG A 158 -22.08 0.18 -0.46
C ARG A 158 -22.76 1.37 -1.11
N ALA A 159 -22.17 1.93 -2.18
CA ALA A 159 -22.73 3.05 -2.92
C ALA A 159 -24.10 2.68 -3.51
N ALA A 160 -24.21 1.57 -4.23
CA ALA A 160 -25.46 1.10 -4.83
C ALA A 160 -26.51 0.73 -3.76
N SER A 161 -26.10 0.16 -2.63
CA SER A 161 -27.03 -0.28 -1.57
C SER A 161 -27.67 0.87 -0.81
N ASN A 162 -26.94 1.97 -0.60
CA ASN A 162 -27.48 3.14 0.12
C ASN A 162 -28.52 3.90 -0.70
N PHE A 163 -28.55 3.71 -2.01
CA PHE A 163 -29.50 4.40 -2.90
C PHE A 163 -30.83 3.65 -3.06
N LEU A 164 -30.84 2.34 -2.81
CA LEU A 164 -32.00 1.47 -2.96
C LEU A 164 -32.80 1.26 -1.65
N LYS A 165 -32.48 2.06 -0.63
CA LYS A 165 -33.27 2.16 0.59
C LYS A 165 -34.27 3.30 0.47
#